data_ae044a4a6fd631e786bedd87d23164a0
#
_entry.id   ae044a4a6fd631e786bedd87d23164a0
#
_cell.length_a   1.000
_cell.length_b   1.000
_cell.length_c   1.000
_cell.angle_alpha   90.00
_cell.angle_beta   90.00
_cell.angle_gamma   90.00
#
_symmetry.space_group_name_H-M   'P 1'
#
loop_
_entity.id
_entity.type
_entity.pdbx_description
1 polymer ?
#
loop_
_entity_poly.entity_id
_entity_poly.type
_entity_poly.pdbx_seq_one_letter_code
_entity_poly.pdbx_strand_id
1 'polypeptide(L)' 'MNVGDAVKQRILDLCEANNITINKLALESGLTQSTLNSIINTGSNNPTLTTIAKICVGLKITVREFFDDALFENIEQEIG' A
#
# COMPACT_ATOMS: atom_id res chain seq x y z
N MET A 1 -13.85 -4.43 5.82
CA MET A 1 -12.53 -3.75 5.73
C MET A 1 -12.65 -2.57 4.77
N ASN A 2 -12.24 -1.39 5.20
CA ASN A 2 -12.29 -0.22 4.30
C ASN A 2 -11.08 -0.23 3.35
N VAL A 3 -11.10 0.66 2.34
CA VAL A 3 -10.06 0.67 1.31
C VAL A 3 -8.68 1.00 1.89
N GLY A 4 -8.61 1.88 2.89
CA GLY A 4 -7.35 2.21 3.53
C GLY A 4 -6.71 1.02 4.22
N ASP A 5 -7.51 0.23 4.95
CA ASP A 5 -7.05 -0.98 5.61
C ASP A 5 -6.63 -2.05 4.59
N ALA A 6 -7.37 -2.17 3.49
CA ALA A 6 -7.04 -3.11 2.43
C ALA A 6 -5.69 -2.74 1.77
N VAL A 7 -5.47 -1.46 1.49
CA VAL A 7 -4.20 -0.99 0.93
C VAL A 7 -3.04 -1.26 1.88
N LYS A 8 -3.22 -0.94 3.17
CA LYS A 8 -2.21 -1.22 4.19
C LYS A 8 -1.84 -2.71 4.21
N GLN A 9 -2.84 -3.57 4.29
CA GLN A 9 -2.61 -5.02 4.35
C GLN A 9 -1.93 -5.52 3.07
N ARG A 10 -2.34 -4.98 1.91
CA ARG A 10 -1.72 -5.35 0.64
C ARG A 10 -0.22 -5.00 0.62
N ILE A 11 0.13 -3.81 1.12
CA ILE A 11 1.52 -3.39 1.21
C ILE A 11 2.32 -4.34 2.09
N LEU A 12 1.78 -4.67 3.27
CA LEU A 12 2.44 -5.59 4.20
C LEU A 12 2.62 -6.98 3.58
N ASP A 13 1.60 -7.49 2.91
CA ASP A 13 1.65 -8.80 2.26
C ASP A 13 2.68 -8.83 1.13
N LEU A 14 2.74 -7.77 0.33
CA LEU A 14 3.70 -7.67 -0.76
C LEU A 14 5.13 -7.54 -0.25
N CYS A 15 5.36 -6.81 0.83
CA CYS A 15 6.67 -6.73 1.45
C CYS A 15 7.12 -8.10 1.95
N GLU A 16 6.24 -8.83 2.61
CA GLU A 16 6.52 -10.18 3.08
C GLU A 16 6.81 -11.13 1.92
N ALA A 17 5.98 -11.10 0.89
CA ALA A 17 6.15 -11.96 -0.29
C ALA A 17 7.47 -11.68 -1.03
N ASN A 18 7.92 -10.43 -1.03
CA ASN A 18 9.16 -10.03 -1.68
C ASN A 18 10.36 -9.99 -0.74
N ASN A 19 10.15 -10.32 0.52
CA ASN A 19 11.20 -10.38 1.54
C ASN A 19 11.96 -9.04 1.67
N ILE A 20 11.21 -7.95 1.71
CA ILE A 20 11.76 -6.61 1.90
C ILE A 20 11.11 -5.94 3.12
N THR A 21 11.84 -5.04 3.74
CA THR A 21 11.34 -4.25 4.86
C THR A 21 10.57 -3.04 4.37
N ILE A 22 9.76 -2.46 5.27
CA ILE A 22 9.05 -1.21 4.98
C ILE A 22 10.05 -0.08 4.67
N ASN A 23 11.15 -0.02 5.40
CA ASN A 23 12.19 0.99 5.16
C ASN A 23 12.80 0.85 3.76
N LYS A 24 13.07 -0.37 3.34
CA LYS A 24 13.59 -0.65 2.01
C LYS A 24 12.58 -0.26 0.94
N LEU A 25 11.31 -0.58 1.16
CA LEU A 25 10.24 -0.20 0.24
C LEU A 25 10.16 1.32 0.09
N ALA A 26 10.22 2.06 1.20
CA ALA A 26 10.19 3.53 1.15
C ALA A 26 11.34 4.05 0.27
N LEU A 27 12.54 3.55 0.49
CA LEU A 27 13.72 3.94 -0.29
C LEU A 27 13.52 3.65 -1.79
N GLU A 28 13.10 2.45 -2.12
CA GLU A 28 12.89 2.03 -3.51
C GLU A 28 11.73 2.77 -4.18
N SER A 29 10.79 3.26 -3.40
CA SER A 29 9.60 3.97 -3.89
C SER A 29 9.81 5.48 -4.00
N GLY A 30 10.94 6.00 -3.53
CA GLY A 30 11.17 7.45 -3.48
C GLY A 30 10.28 8.15 -2.46
N LEU A 31 9.84 7.44 -1.43
CA LEU A 31 9.02 7.98 -0.35
C LEU A 31 9.86 8.12 0.92
N THR A 32 9.45 9.05 1.79
CA THR A 32 10.05 9.11 3.12
C THR A 32 9.53 7.96 3.97
N GLN A 33 10.34 7.52 4.94
CA GLN A 33 9.90 6.53 5.90
C GLN A 33 8.67 7.01 6.67
N SER A 34 8.62 8.31 6.97
CA SER A 34 7.50 8.92 7.69
C SER A 34 6.20 8.77 6.91
N THR A 35 6.23 9.00 5.59
CA THR A 35 5.05 8.85 4.74
C THR A 35 4.56 7.41 4.73
N LEU A 36 5.45 6.46 4.52
CA LEU A 36 5.07 5.05 4.46
C LEU A 36 4.62 4.53 5.82
N ASN A 37 5.32 4.90 6.89
CA ASN A 37 4.92 4.53 8.24
C ASN A 37 3.53 5.09 8.61
N SER A 38 3.21 6.29 8.15
CA SER A 38 1.89 6.88 8.37
C SER A 38 0.79 6.04 7.73
N ILE A 39 1.02 5.56 6.51
CA ILE A 39 0.08 4.68 5.82
C ILE A 39 -0.10 3.36 6.58
N ILE A 40 1.01 2.77 7.02
CA ILE A 40 1.01 1.46 7.68
C ILE A 40 0.44 1.53 9.10
N ASN A 41 0.79 2.56 9.86
CA ASN A 41 0.51 2.59 11.30
C ASN A 41 -0.85 3.20 11.64
N THR A 42 -1.33 4.17 10.89
CA THR A 42 -2.58 4.84 11.23
C THR A 42 -3.80 4.21 10.60
N GLY A 43 -3.63 3.55 9.46
CA GLY A 43 -4.74 2.87 8.75
C GLY A 43 -5.85 3.80 8.27
N SER A 44 -5.87 5.03 8.76
CA SER A 44 -6.92 6.00 8.44
C SER A 44 -6.51 6.97 7.34
N ASN A 45 -5.22 7.02 7.00
CA ASN A 45 -4.73 7.87 5.93
C ASN A 45 -4.83 7.12 4.61
N ASN A 46 -5.79 7.54 3.81
CA ASN A 46 -5.93 6.99 2.46
C ASN A 46 -4.81 7.56 1.58
N PRO A 47 -3.86 6.75 1.14
CA PRO A 47 -2.82 7.23 0.25
C PRO A 47 -3.43 7.65 -1.08
N THR A 48 -2.80 8.64 -1.71
CA THR A 48 -3.22 9.03 -3.06
C THR A 48 -2.81 7.94 -4.06
N LEU A 49 -3.44 7.96 -5.22
CA LEU A 49 -3.08 7.06 -6.31
C LEU A 49 -1.62 7.27 -6.74
N THR A 50 -1.13 8.51 -6.68
CA THR A 50 0.28 8.82 -6.97
C THR A 50 1.20 8.10 -5.98
N THR A 51 0.86 8.12 -4.70
CA THR A 51 1.64 7.41 -3.67
C THR A 51 1.63 5.90 -3.92
N ILE A 52 0.46 5.35 -4.24
CA ILE A 52 0.34 3.92 -4.57
C ILE A 52 1.18 3.57 -5.81
N ALA A 53 1.16 4.43 -6.82
CA ALA A 53 1.98 4.22 -8.02
C ALA A 53 3.48 4.17 -7.68
N LYS A 54 3.94 5.05 -6.79
CA LYS A 54 5.33 5.03 -6.32
C LYS A 54 5.67 3.74 -5.58
N ILE A 55 4.77 3.26 -4.75
CA ILE A 55 4.94 1.99 -4.05
C ILE A 55 5.04 0.84 -5.06
N CYS A 56 4.21 0.86 -6.09
CA CYS A 56 4.26 -0.15 -7.14
C CYS A 56 5.61 -0.15 -7.87
N VAL A 57 6.18 1.03 -8.15
CA VAL A 57 7.53 1.12 -8.73
C VAL A 57 8.55 0.47 -7.81
N GLY A 58 8.48 0.75 -6.51
CA GLY A 58 9.37 0.14 -5.53
C GLY A 58 9.23 -1.38 -5.43
N LEU A 59 8.04 -1.88 -5.65
CA LEU A 59 7.75 -3.32 -5.64
C LEU A 59 7.94 -3.98 -7.01
N LYS A 60 8.17 -3.19 -8.05
CA LYS A 60 8.35 -3.66 -9.43
C LYS A 60 7.10 -4.38 -9.96
N ILE A 61 5.94 -3.84 -9.61
CA ILE A 61 4.64 -4.32 -10.09
C ILE A 61 3.86 -3.17 -10.71
N THR A 62 2.81 -3.51 -11.46
CA THR A 62 1.89 -2.50 -11.99
C THR A 62 0.84 -2.13 -10.93
N VAL A 63 0.18 -0.99 -11.11
CA VAL A 63 -0.97 -0.61 -10.28
C VAL A 63 -2.07 -1.67 -10.40
N ARG A 64 -2.27 -2.22 -11.58
CA ARG A 64 -3.24 -3.31 -11.79
C ARG A 64 -2.92 -4.52 -10.92
N GLU A 65 -1.66 -4.95 -10.92
CA GLU A 65 -1.21 -6.08 -10.09
C GLU A 65 -1.38 -5.79 -8.60
N PHE A 66 -1.15 -4.55 -8.19
CA PHE A 66 -1.33 -4.14 -6.81
C PHE A 66 -2.76 -4.41 -6.34
N PHE A 67 -3.75 -4.06 -7.15
CA PHE A 67 -5.16 -4.21 -6.79
C PHE A 67 -5.76 -5.56 -7.16
N ASP A 68 -4.99 -6.45 -7.74
CA ASP A 68 -5.43 -7.80 -8.08
C ASP A 68 -5.27 -8.73 -6.86
N ASP A 69 -6.16 -8.57 -5.91
CA ASP A 69 -6.14 -9.35 -4.67
C ASP A 69 -7.55 -9.38 -4.06
N ALA A 70 -7.85 -10.48 -3.37
CA ALA A 70 -9.14 -10.67 -2.72
C ALA A 70 -9.44 -9.60 -1.67
N LEU A 71 -8.42 -8.94 -1.12
CA LEU A 71 -8.59 -7.83 -0.17
C LEU A 71 -9.50 -6.74 -0.72
N PHE A 72 -9.53 -6.54 -2.04
CA PHE A 72 -10.27 -5.46 -2.66
C PHE A 72 -11.65 -5.88 -3.17
N GLU A 73 -12.04 -7.13 -2.98
CA GLU A 73 -13.35 -7.63 -3.46
C GLU A 73 -14.51 -7.22 -2.57
N ASN A 74 -14.28 -7.05 -1.27
CA ASN A 74 -15.32 -6.76 -0.28
C ASN A 74 -15.00 -5.49 0.50
N ILE A 75 -14.75 -4.40 -0.22
CA ILE A 75 -14.46 -3.12 0.40
C ILE A 75 -15.76 -2.45 0.80
N GLU A 76 -15.85 -2.01 2.06
CA GLU A 76 -16.97 -1.22 2.53
C GLU A 76 -16.95 0.14 1.86
N GLN A 77 -18.11 0.53 1.32
CA GLN A 77 -18.24 1.87 0.75
C GLN A 77 -18.38 2.88 1.88
N GLU A 78 -17.48 3.83 1.92
CA GLU A 78 -17.59 4.97 2.82
C GLU A 78 -18.44 6.02 2.12
N ILE A 79 -19.66 6.16 2.60
CA ILE A 79 -20.54 7.24 2.16
C ILE A 79 -20.29 8.40 3.11
N GLY A 80 -19.44 9.27 2.67
CA GLY A 80 -19.05 10.44 3.47
C GLY A 80 -19.82 11.67 3.08
#